data_f3de5ca125874797956ef0a8de14c826
#
_entry.id   f3de5ca125874797956ef0a8de14c826
#
_cell.length_a   1.000
_cell.length_b   1.000
_cell.length_c   1.000
_cell.angle_alpha   90.00
_cell.angle_beta   90.00
_cell.angle_gamma   90.00
#
_symmetry.space_group_name_H-M   'P 1'
#
loop_
_entity.id
_entity.type
_entity.pdbx_description
1 polymer ?
#
loop_
_entity_poly.entity_id
_entity_poly.type
_entity_poly.pdbx_seq_one_letter_code
_entity_poly.pdbx_strand_id
1 'polypeptide(L)'
;PPGGRRRWERRNHAGRDVGLYAGPAVVLGAAAGAGRACPAAGAAVLAAGACGAYDDVAGDHRRGFRAHLGALRDGEVTSGAVKLFGISAAGLAAGALMKERPLDKLLAGVVIAGTAHLVNLVDVRPGRAAGAVLALGAPGLLRGGPGARIAAGAMGAAAGVLPDDLGERVMLGDTGAHALGAALGAAVVAGNRRAGLLAHAVAVVAAARYGDRVSAWARAL
;
A
#
# COMPACT_ATOMS: atom_id res chain seq x y z
N PRO A 1 12.48 15.42 13.78
CA PRO A 1 12.34 14.59 12.59
C PRO A 1 13.32 15.02 11.50
N PRO A 2 13.82 14.08 10.64
CA PRO A 2 14.72 14.41 9.56
C PRO A 2 14.12 15.48 8.64
N GLY A 3 14.83 16.57 8.38
CA GLY A 3 14.36 17.64 7.50
C GLY A 3 13.37 18.66 8.08
N GLY A 4 13.13 18.60 9.39
CA GLY A 4 12.26 19.54 10.11
C GLY A 4 10.78 19.14 10.14
N ARG A 5 10.04 19.72 11.08
CA ARG A 5 8.65 19.38 11.40
C ARG A 5 7.70 19.56 10.20
N ARG A 6 7.85 20.66 9.44
CA ARG A 6 6.98 21.01 8.32
C ARG A 6 6.93 19.98 7.19
N ARG A 7 7.97 19.17 7.02
CA ARG A 7 7.99 18.11 6.00
C ARG A 7 7.09 16.92 6.34
N TRP A 8 6.80 16.71 7.63
CA TRP A 8 6.06 15.60 8.16
C TRP A 8 4.69 16.00 8.73
N GLU A 9 4.24 17.21 8.46
CA GLU A 9 2.91 17.70 8.83
C GLU A 9 2.09 17.95 7.57
N ARG A 10 0.85 17.53 7.61
CA ARG A 10 -0.13 17.75 6.54
C ARG A 10 -1.46 18.17 7.13
N ARG A 11 -2.22 18.94 6.39
CA ARG A 11 -3.62 19.22 6.70
C ARG A 11 -4.48 18.02 6.35
N ASN A 12 -5.20 17.51 7.34
CA ASN A 12 -6.15 16.44 7.14
C ASN A 12 -7.45 16.96 6.48
N HIS A 13 -8.41 16.04 6.27
CA HIS A 13 -9.71 16.36 5.66
C HIS A 13 -10.54 17.38 6.47
N ALA A 14 -10.29 17.51 7.79
CA ALA A 14 -10.94 18.46 8.68
C ALA A 14 -10.16 19.79 8.83
N GLY A 15 -9.08 19.98 8.06
CA GLY A 15 -8.26 21.17 8.08
C GLY A 15 -7.28 21.24 9.27
N ARG A 16 -7.10 20.15 10.03
CA ARG A 16 -6.16 20.08 11.16
C ARG A 16 -4.77 19.67 10.66
N ASP A 17 -3.73 20.28 11.25
CA ASP A 17 -2.36 19.89 11.00
C ASP A 17 -2.03 18.62 11.79
N VAL A 18 -1.71 17.53 11.11
CA VAL A 18 -1.42 16.21 11.68
C VAL A 18 -0.10 15.67 11.17
N GLY A 19 0.57 14.86 11.99
CA GLY A 19 1.86 14.27 11.65
C GLY A 19 1.72 13.01 10.80
N LEU A 20 2.64 12.85 9.83
CA LEU A 20 2.77 11.65 8.97
C LEU A 20 3.62 10.54 9.60
N TYR A 21 3.93 10.62 10.90
CA TYR A 21 4.86 9.66 11.56
C TYR A 21 4.32 8.25 11.65
N ALA A 22 3.01 8.09 11.58
CA ALA A 22 2.37 6.77 11.54
C ALA A 22 2.81 5.97 10.31
N GLY A 23 3.01 6.62 9.16
CA GLY A 23 3.47 5.96 7.95
C GLY A 23 4.78 5.18 8.14
N PRO A 24 5.89 5.84 8.47
CA PRO A 24 7.16 5.15 8.75
C PRO A 24 7.07 4.07 9.83
N ALA A 25 6.32 4.29 10.92
CA ALA A 25 6.16 3.30 11.97
C ALA A 25 5.44 2.04 11.46
N VAL A 26 4.39 2.23 10.67
CA VAL A 26 3.64 1.14 10.03
C VAL A 26 4.50 0.40 9.02
N VAL A 27 5.32 1.11 8.22
CA VAL A 27 6.26 0.48 7.28
C VAL A 27 7.18 -0.48 8.03
N LEU A 28 7.81 -0.03 9.11
CA LEU A 28 8.75 -0.85 9.89
C LEU A 28 8.04 -2.05 10.53
N GLY A 29 6.88 -1.84 11.13
CA GLY A 29 6.08 -2.92 11.76
C GLY A 29 5.61 -3.96 10.75
N ALA A 30 5.03 -3.52 9.63
CA ALA A 30 4.55 -4.40 8.57
C ALA A 30 5.69 -5.13 7.86
N ALA A 31 6.81 -4.44 7.59
CA ALA A 31 7.99 -5.04 6.95
C ALA A 31 8.66 -6.07 7.85
N ALA A 32 8.79 -5.79 9.15
CA ALA A 32 9.32 -6.75 10.11
C ALA A 32 8.43 -8.00 10.21
N GLY A 33 7.11 -7.81 10.31
CA GLY A 33 6.15 -8.92 10.35
C GLY A 33 6.17 -9.76 9.06
N ALA A 34 6.07 -9.10 7.91
CA ALA A 34 6.10 -9.78 6.61
C ALA A 34 7.45 -10.43 6.32
N GLY A 35 8.56 -9.74 6.63
CA GLY A 35 9.92 -10.21 6.38
C GLY A 35 10.31 -11.44 7.18
N ARG A 36 9.80 -11.58 8.40
CA ARG A 36 9.99 -12.81 9.21
C ARG A 36 9.33 -14.04 8.57
N ALA A 37 8.24 -13.86 7.85
CA ALA A 37 7.54 -14.93 7.16
C ALA A 37 8.08 -15.16 5.73
N CYS A 38 8.46 -14.07 5.04
CA CYS A 38 8.96 -14.08 3.67
C CYS A 38 9.82 -12.81 3.43
N PRO A 39 11.17 -12.94 3.31
CA PRO A 39 12.05 -11.80 3.10
C PRO A 39 11.69 -10.94 1.89
N ALA A 40 11.24 -11.56 0.78
CA ALA A 40 10.80 -10.84 -0.41
C ALA A 40 9.56 -9.96 -0.14
N ALA A 41 8.63 -10.44 0.70
CA ALA A 41 7.48 -9.66 1.12
C ALA A 41 7.89 -8.44 1.97
N GLY A 42 8.81 -8.64 2.93
CA GLY A 42 9.35 -7.54 3.74
C GLY A 42 10.05 -6.48 2.89
N ALA A 43 10.86 -6.90 1.91
CA ALA A 43 11.53 -6.00 0.98
C ALA A 43 10.53 -5.19 0.13
N ALA A 44 9.45 -5.82 -0.37
CA ALA A 44 8.41 -5.13 -1.11
C ALA A 44 7.68 -4.07 -0.25
N VAL A 45 7.43 -4.38 1.03
CA VAL A 45 6.82 -3.45 1.98
C VAL A 45 7.72 -2.22 2.20
N LEU A 46 9.02 -2.44 2.43
CA LEU A 46 9.99 -1.35 2.59
C LEU A 46 10.06 -0.48 1.33
N ALA A 47 10.14 -1.10 0.15
CA ALA A 47 10.21 -0.38 -1.12
C ALA A 47 8.91 0.43 -1.39
N ALA A 48 7.74 -0.17 -1.15
CA ALA A 48 6.46 0.53 -1.31
C ALA A 48 6.33 1.70 -0.33
N GLY A 49 6.74 1.50 0.93
CA GLY A 49 6.79 2.57 1.93
C GLY A 49 7.76 3.69 1.55
N ALA A 50 8.94 3.37 1.03
CA ALA A 50 9.93 4.36 0.57
C ALA A 50 9.40 5.20 -0.61
N CYS A 51 8.74 4.56 -1.59
CA CYS A 51 8.10 5.27 -2.70
C CYS A 51 6.97 6.18 -2.21
N GLY A 52 6.17 5.72 -1.25
CA GLY A 52 5.13 6.54 -0.61
C GLY A 52 5.72 7.71 0.17
N ALA A 53 6.80 7.49 0.93
CA ALA A 53 7.48 8.55 1.68
C ALA A 53 8.07 9.62 0.75
N TYR A 54 8.60 9.21 -0.40
CA TYR A 54 9.06 10.16 -1.40
C TYR A 54 7.92 11.05 -1.90
N ASP A 55 6.75 10.46 -2.20
CA ASP A 55 5.58 11.22 -2.62
C ASP A 55 5.03 12.12 -1.51
N ASP A 56 4.99 11.64 -0.27
CA ASP A 56 4.57 12.43 0.89
C ASP A 56 5.46 13.67 1.12
N VAL A 57 6.77 13.57 0.83
CA VAL A 57 7.74 14.65 1.07
C VAL A 57 7.92 15.54 -0.15
N ALA A 58 7.99 14.97 -1.35
CA ALA A 58 8.33 15.64 -2.61
C ALA A 58 7.15 15.69 -3.59
N GLY A 59 5.96 15.32 -3.14
CA GLY A 59 4.76 15.26 -3.98
C GLY A 59 4.42 16.59 -4.63
N ASP A 60 4.04 16.55 -5.91
CA ASP A 60 3.51 17.67 -6.65
C ASP A 60 1.97 17.74 -6.54
N HIS A 61 1.38 18.81 -7.07
CA HIS A 61 -0.07 19.02 -7.05
C HIS A 61 -0.83 18.20 -8.11
N ARG A 62 -0.12 17.43 -8.94
CA ARG A 62 -0.72 16.63 -10.00
C ARG A 62 -1.40 15.40 -9.39
N ARG A 63 -2.62 15.11 -9.86
CA ARG A 63 -3.40 13.99 -9.37
C ARG A 63 -3.85 13.10 -10.52
N GLY A 64 -3.85 11.79 -10.26
CA GLY A 64 -4.34 10.78 -11.18
C GLY A 64 -3.32 10.30 -12.21
N PHE A 65 -3.44 9.03 -12.59
CA PHE A 65 -2.52 8.32 -13.48
C PHE A 65 -2.26 9.04 -14.82
N ARG A 66 -3.31 9.63 -15.42
CA ARG A 66 -3.20 10.30 -16.73
C ARG A 66 -2.30 11.54 -16.67
N ALA A 67 -2.34 12.30 -15.58
CA ALA A 67 -1.52 13.49 -15.41
C ALA A 67 -0.02 13.13 -15.32
N HIS A 68 0.31 12.08 -14.55
CA HIS A 68 1.68 11.61 -14.40
C HIS A 68 2.23 10.98 -15.69
N LEU A 69 1.39 10.24 -16.45
CA LEU A 69 1.78 9.68 -17.74
C LEU A 69 1.96 10.77 -18.83
N GLY A 70 1.12 11.81 -18.78
CA GLY A 70 1.29 12.99 -19.64
C GLY A 70 2.62 13.68 -19.38
N ALA A 71 2.92 14.02 -18.11
CA ALA A 71 4.18 14.63 -17.73
C ALA A 71 5.41 13.78 -18.16
N LEU A 72 5.32 12.46 -18.01
CA LEU A 72 6.39 11.56 -18.42
C LEU A 72 6.63 11.58 -19.95
N ARG A 73 5.56 11.73 -20.76
CA ARG A 73 5.69 11.94 -22.22
C ARG A 73 6.39 13.23 -22.56
N ASP A 74 6.23 14.24 -21.72
CA ASP A 74 6.89 15.55 -21.86
C ASP A 74 8.32 15.54 -21.26
N GLY A 75 8.84 14.37 -20.86
CA GLY A 75 10.17 14.19 -20.28
C GLY A 75 10.26 14.56 -18.78
N GLU A 76 9.14 14.77 -18.10
CA GLU A 76 9.10 15.21 -16.71
C GLU A 76 8.76 14.02 -15.79
N VAL A 77 9.71 13.67 -14.90
CA VAL A 77 9.52 12.59 -13.91
C VAL A 77 8.86 13.17 -12.66
N THR A 78 7.59 12.87 -12.46
CA THR A 78 6.82 13.29 -11.30
C THR A 78 6.97 12.31 -10.12
N SER A 79 6.69 12.76 -8.88
CA SER A 79 6.68 11.88 -7.71
C SER A 79 5.67 10.74 -7.83
N GLY A 80 4.49 11.01 -8.42
CA GLY A 80 3.50 9.99 -8.71
C GLY A 80 3.95 8.95 -9.74
N ALA A 81 4.77 9.34 -10.74
CA ALA A 81 5.40 8.39 -11.66
C ALA A 81 6.43 7.51 -10.95
N VAL A 82 7.31 8.10 -10.12
CA VAL A 82 8.26 7.33 -9.29
C VAL A 82 7.52 6.33 -8.40
N LYS A 83 6.46 6.75 -7.73
CA LYS A 83 5.63 5.89 -6.89
C LYS A 83 5.02 4.74 -7.69
N LEU A 84 4.38 5.04 -8.83
CA LEU A 84 3.75 4.03 -9.67
C LEU A 84 4.75 2.98 -10.16
N PHE A 85 5.84 3.40 -10.78
CA PHE A 85 6.84 2.50 -11.35
C PHE A 85 7.66 1.80 -10.26
N GLY A 86 8.03 2.50 -9.18
CA GLY A 86 8.78 1.93 -8.07
C GLY A 86 8.01 0.83 -7.34
N ILE A 87 6.73 1.06 -7.01
CA ILE A 87 5.88 0.05 -6.37
C ILE A 87 5.60 -1.12 -7.32
N SER A 88 5.40 -0.85 -8.62
CA SER A 88 5.22 -1.91 -9.62
C SER A 88 6.48 -2.77 -9.74
N ALA A 89 7.65 -2.17 -9.82
CA ALA A 89 8.93 -2.89 -9.89
C ALA A 89 9.17 -3.72 -8.62
N ALA A 90 8.93 -3.15 -7.44
CA ALA A 90 9.05 -3.86 -6.17
C ALA A 90 8.08 -5.05 -6.08
N GLY A 91 6.83 -4.87 -6.52
CA GLY A 91 5.84 -5.94 -6.58
C GLY A 91 6.24 -7.06 -7.53
N LEU A 92 6.72 -6.71 -8.73
CA LEU A 92 7.21 -7.69 -9.73
C LEU A 92 8.45 -8.45 -9.23
N ALA A 93 9.40 -7.77 -8.60
CA ALA A 93 10.57 -8.39 -8.01
C ALA A 93 10.18 -9.37 -6.89
N ALA A 94 9.31 -8.95 -5.98
CA ALA A 94 8.81 -9.83 -4.93
C ALA A 94 8.01 -11.00 -5.51
N GLY A 95 7.14 -10.78 -6.49
CA GLY A 95 6.40 -11.82 -7.18
C GLY A 95 7.31 -12.84 -7.86
N ALA A 96 8.41 -12.38 -8.47
CA ALA A 96 9.42 -13.23 -9.10
C ALA A 96 10.14 -14.13 -8.09
N LEU A 97 10.36 -13.63 -6.86
CA LEU A 97 11.00 -14.37 -5.77
C LEU A 97 10.01 -15.29 -5.03
N MET A 98 8.72 -14.97 -5.01
CA MET A 98 7.69 -15.72 -4.28
C MET A 98 7.03 -16.83 -5.10
N LYS A 99 7.16 -16.84 -6.41
CA LYS A 99 6.56 -17.81 -7.32
C LYS A 99 7.60 -18.38 -8.29
N GLU A 100 7.34 -19.58 -8.81
CA GLU A 100 8.27 -20.25 -9.71
C GLU A 100 7.90 -20.07 -11.19
N ARG A 101 6.60 -20.17 -11.52
CA ARG A 101 6.12 -20.15 -12.91
C ARG A 101 6.00 -18.69 -13.42
N PRO A 102 6.41 -18.39 -14.67
CA PRO A 102 6.43 -17.01 -15.18
C PRO A 102 5.10 -16.27 -15.06
N LEU A 103 3.99 -16.92 -15.40
CA LEU A 103 2.66 -16.31 -15.27
C LEU A 103 2.30 -16.03 -13.80
N ASP A 104 2.64 -16.94 -12.88
CA ASP A 104 2.36 -16.75 -11.46
C ASP A 104 3.22 -15.64 -10.85
N LYS A 105 4.45 -15.45 -11.35
CA LYS A 105 5.34 -14.32 -10.99
C LYS A 105 4.72 -12.99 -11.40
N LEU A 106 4.22 -12.91 -12.62
CA LEU A 106 3.57 -11.70 -13.14
C LEU A 106 2.29 -11.39 -12.35
N LEU A 107 1.40 -12.39 -12.17
CA LEU A 107 0.18 -12.23 -11.40
C LEU A 107 0.47 -11.80 -9.95
N ALA A 108 1.48 -12.40 -9.32
CA ALA A 108 1.92 -12.03 -7.98
C ALA A 108 2.37 -10.57 -7.90
N GLY A 109 3.18 -10.12 -8.86
CA GLY A 109 3.61 -8.72 -8.94
C GLY A 109 2.43 -7.76 -9.09
N VAL A 110 1.48 -8.08 -9.98
CA VAL A 110 0.25 -7.29 -10.17
C VAL A 110 -0.59 -7.26 -8.88
N VAL A 111 -0.72 -8.38 -8.17
CA VAL A 111 -1.46 -8.45 -6.90
C VAL A 111 -0.78 -7.60 -5.84
N ILE A 112 0.54 -7.69 -5.67
CA ILE A 112 1.27 -6.90 -4.65
C ILE A 112 1.14 -5.41 -4.94
N ALA A 113 1.50 -4.97 -6.15
CA ALA A 113 1.46 -3.55 -6.53
C ALA A 113 0.02 -3.01 -6.57
N GLY A 114 -0.91 -3.79 -7.11
CA GLY A 114 -2.31 -3.39 -7.20
C GLY A 114 -2.99 -3.29 -5.84
N THR A 115 -2.65 -4.17 -4.88
CA THR A 115 -3.18 -4.08 -3.51
C THR A 115 -2.57 -2.89 -2.77
N ALA A 116 -1.28 -2.58 -2.99
CA ALA A 116 -0.66 -1.36 -2.47
C ALA A 116 -1.43 -0.12 -2.95
N HIS A 117 -1.73 -0.04 -4.24
CA HIS A 117 -2.52 1.04 -4.81
C HIS A 117 -3.97 1.06 -4.29
N LEU A 118 -4.63 -0.10 -4.16
CA LEU A 118 -5.99 -0.22 -3.64
C LEU A 118 -6.11 0.35 -2.22
N VAL A 119 -5.19 0.00 -1.31
CA VAL A 119 -5.21 0.51 0.06
C VAL A 119 -5.01 2.02 0.07
N ASN A 120 -4.15 2.57 -0.79
CA ASN A 120 -4.00 4.02 -0.95
C ASN A 120 -5.26 4.69 -1.53
N LEU A 121 -5.99 4.05 -2.44
CA LEU A 121 -7.25 4.59 -2.97
C LEU A 121 -8.34 4.73 -1.91
N VAL A 122 -8.32 3.90 -0.88
CA VAL A 122 -9.29 3.96 0.22
C VAL A 122 -8.80 4.79 1.42
N ASP A 123 -7.56 5.27 1.39
CA ASP A 123 -6.99 6.16 2.42
C ASP A 123 -7.46 7.61 2.25
N VAL A 124 -8.76 7.82 2.34
CA VAL A 124 -9.43 9.11 2.07
C VAL A 124 -10.02 9.76 3.32
N ARG A 125 -10.09 9.04 4.42
CA ARG A 125 -10.55 9.49 5.74
C ARG A 125 -9.91 8.65 6.85
N PRO A 126 -9.85 9.14 8.08
CA PRO A 126 -9.30 8.41 9.22
C PRO A 126 -9.87 7.00 9.35
N GLY A 127 -9.01 6.03 9.60
CA GLY A 127 -9.36 4.63 9.80
C GLY A 127 -9.69 3.82 8.53
N ARG A 128 -9.85 4.45 7.37
CA ARG A 128 -10.28 3.72 6.15
C ARG A 128 -9.25 2.73 5.65
N ALA A 129 -8.00 3.16 5.48
CA ALA A 129 -6.94 2.27 5.01
C ALA A 129 -6.64 1.17 6.04
N ALA A 130 -6.47 1.53 7.31
CA ALA A 130 -6.21 0.56 8.37
C ALA A 130 -7.38 -0.43 8.54
N GLY A 131 -8.62 0.05 8.54
CA GLY A 131 -9.83 -0.77 8.59
C GLY A 131 -9.95 -1.71 7.39
N ALA A 132 -9.66 -1.24 6.19
CA ALA A 132 -9.65 -2.07 4.97
C ALA A 132 -8.62 -3.21 5.07
N VAL A 133 -7.41 -2.92 5.60
CA VAL A 133 -6.38 -3.95 5.80
C VAL A 133 -6.84 -5.00 6.80
N LEU A 134 -7.47 -4.60 7.90
CA LEU A 134 -8.02 -5.53 8.88
C LEU A 134 -9.13 -6.39 8.28
N ALA A 135 -10.08 -5.79 7.57
CA ALA A 135 -11.21 -6.51 6.97
C ALA A 135 -10.75 -7.47 5.85
N LEU A 136 -9.90 -7.01 4.94
CA LEU A 136 -9.43 -7.83 3.81
C LEU A 136 -8.38 -8.86 4.24
N GLY A 137 -7.62 -8.62 5.30
CA GLY A 137 -6.65 -9.56 5.84
C GLY A 137 -7.26 -10.69 6.66
N ALA A 138 -8.41 -10.46 7.32
CA ALA A 138 -9.04 -11.41 8.21
C ALA A 138 -9.32 -12.79 7.59
N PRO A 139 -9.89 -12.91 6.37
CA PRO A 139 -10.08 -14.22 5.73
C PRO A 139 -8.78 -14.99 5.51
N GLY A 140 -7.68 -14.26 5.19
CA GLY A 140 -6.35 -14.85 5.03
C GLY A 140 -5.80 -15.36 6.36
N LEU A 141 -5.99 -14.60 7.43
CA LEU A 141 -5.59 -14.97 8.78
C LEU A 141 -6.29 -16.25 9.24
N LEU A 142 -7.60 -16.33 9.03
CA LEU A 142 -8.44 -17.50 9.40
C LEU A 142 -8.06 -18.77 8.63
N ARG A 143 -7.56 -18.67 7.40
CA ARG A 143 -7.09 -19.84 6.61
C ARG A 143 -5.79 -20.45 7.13
N GLY A 144 -5.01 -19.68 7.89
CA GLY A 144 -3.69 -20.12 8.36
C GLY A 144 -2.63 -20.13 7.26
N GLY A 145 -1.49 -20.78 7.54
CA GLY A 145 -0.40 -20.97 6.59
C GLY A 145 0.50 -19.75 6.37
N PRO A 146 1.35 -19.74 5.30
CA PRO A 146 2.31 -18.67 5.04
C PRO A 146 1.67 -17.30 4.83
N GLY A 147 0.52 -17.26 4.15
CA GLY A 147 -0.22 -16.03 3.90
C GLY A 147 -0.74 -15.39 5.19
N ALA A 148 -1.22 -16.21 6.15
CA ALA A 148 -1.69 -15.74 7.45
C ALA A 148 -0.59 -15.05 8.26
N ARG A 149 0.64 -15.59 8.22
CA ARG A 149 1.79 -14.98 8.93
C ARG A 149 2.14 -13.60 8.41
N ILE A 150 2.07 -13.41 7.08
CA ILE A 150 2.31 -12.10 6.46
C ILE A 150 1.14 -11.16 6.77
N ALA A 151 -0.11 -11.66 6.66
CA ALA A 151 -1.30 -10.88 6.97
C ALA A 151 -1.30 -10.39 8.43
N ALA A 152 -0.89 -11.23 9.38
CA ALA A 152 -0.79 -10.87 10.79
C ALA A 152 0.14 -9.67 11.02
N GLY A 153 1.27 -9.59 10.29
CA GLY A 153 2.18 -8.44 10.35
C GLY A 153 1.53 -7.15 9.88
N ALA A 154 0.85 -7.20 8.71
CA ALA A 154 0.13 -6.05 8.16
C ALA A 154 -1.02 -5.62 9.09
N MET A 155 -1.81 -6.57 9.55
CA MET A 155 -2.96 -6.31 10.44
C MET A 155 -2.53 -5.79 11.80
N GLY A 156 -1.43 -6.32 12.37
CA GLY A 156 -0.88 -5.82 13.62
C GLY A 156 -0.40 -4.37 13.51
N ALA A 157 0.29 -4.03 12.42
CA ALA A 157 0.71 -2.65 12.17
C ALA A 157 -0.50 -1.72 11.96
N ALA A 158 -1.51 -2.16 11.21
CA ALA A 158 -2.75 -1.40 11.00
C ALA A 158 -3.54 -1.20 12.30
N ALA A 159 -3.69 -2.26 13.10
CA ALA A 159 -4.39 -2.19 14.39
C ALA A 159 -3.68 -1.27 15.39
N GLY A 160 -2.34 -1.28 15.39
CA GLY A 160 -1.54 -0.43 16.28
C GLY A 160 -1.69 1.06 16.00
N VAL A 161 -1.90 1.45 14.74
CA VAL A 161 -2.07 2.86 14.37
C VAL A 161 -3.52 3.32 14.38
N LEU A 162 -4.46 2.40 14.26
CA LEU A 162 -5.89 2.71 14.08
C LEU A 162 -6.48 3.66 15.12
N PRO A 163 -6.20 3.53 16.44
CA PRO A 163 -6.74 4.46 17.44
C PRO A 163 -6.25 5.91 17.26
N ASP A 164 -4.99 6.09 16.86
CA ASP A 164 -4.41 7.41 16.65
C ASP A 164 -4.88 8.05 15.32
N ASP A 165 -5.05 7.23 14.30
CA ASP A 165 -5.58 7.64 13.00
C ASP A 165 -7.06 8.03 13.10
N LEU A 166 -7.90 7.22 13.77
CA LEU A 166 -9.30 7.55 14.06
C LEU A 166 -9.45 8.80 14.94
N GLY A 167 -8.51 9.01 15.86
CA GLY A 167 -8.45 10.19 16.70
C GLY A 167 -7.91 11.44 15.97
N GLU A 168 -7.55 11.32 14.69
CA GLU A 168 -6.95 12.37 13.89
C GLU A 168 -5.69 13.00 14.54
N ARG A 169 -4.95 12.20 15.29
CA ARG A 169 -3.67 12.59 15.89
C ARG A 169 -2.51 12.42 14.91
N VAL A 170 -2.65 11.46 14.00
CA VAL A 170 -1.69 11.13 12.94
C VAL A 170 -2.42 10.79 11.65
N MET A 171 -1.67 10.69 10.55
CA MET A 171 -2.13 10.13 9.27
C MET A 171 -1.14 9.08 8.79
N LEU A 172 -1.63 8.07 8.08
CA LEU A 172 -0.80 7.06 7.41
C LEU A 172 0.02 7.67 6.27
N GLY A 173 -0.60 8.56 5.50
CA GLY A 173 -0.04 9.06 4.26
C GLY A 173 0.19 7.96 3.23
N ASP A 174 0.73 8.37 2.09
CA ASP A 174 1.10 7.44 1.02
C ASP A 174 2.14 6.41 1.49
N THR A 175 3.01 6.79 2.42
CA THR A 175 4.00 5.92 3.08
C THR A 175 3.34 4.70 3.71
N GLY A 176 2.40 4.91 4.61
CA GLY A 176 1.76 3.82 5.37
C GLY A 176 0.77 3.03 4.54
N ALA A 177 -0.05 3.72 3.75
CA ALA A 177 -1.09 3.09 2.94
C ALA A 177 -0.50 2.10 1.91
N HIS A 178 0.54 2.51 1.16
CA HIS A 178 1.19 1.61 0.19
C HIS A 178 1.91 0.45 0.86
N ALA A 179 2.57 0.67 2.00
CA ALA A 179 3.25 -0.39 2.73
C ALA A 179 2.28 -1.45 3.24
N LEU A 180 1.17 -1.04 3.86
CA LEU A 180 0.12 -1.95 4.34
C LEU A 180 -0.50 -2.73 3.18
N GLY A 181 -0.77 -2.05 2.07
CA GLY A 181 -1.32 -2.69 0.88
C GLY A 181 -0.35 -3.68 0.24
N ALA A 182 0.95 -3.36 0.18
CA ALA A 182 1.98 -4.27 -0.32
C ALA A 182 2.09 -5.53 0.56
N ALA A 183 2.06 -5.37 1.90
CA ALA A 183 2.06 -6.49 2.83
C ALA A 183 0.82 -7.37 2.68
N LEU A 184 -0.37 -6.77 2.55
CA LEU A 184 -1.61 -7.50 2.30
C LEU A 184 -1.57 -8.25 0.96
N GLY A 185 -1.09 -7.60 -0.11
CA GLY A 185 -0.90 -8.22 -1.42
C GLY A 185 0.06 -9.41 -1.38
N ALA A 186 1.18 -9.28 -0.66
CA ALA A 186 2.12 -10.36 -0.44
C ALA A 186 1.48 -11.53 0.37
N ALA A 187 0.63 -11.23 1.34
CA ALA A 187 -0.15 -12.24 2.08
C ALA A 187 -1.09 -13.02 1.15
N VAL A 188 -1.79 -12.29 0.27
CA VAL A 188 -2.65 -12.90 -0.77
C VAL A 188 -1.82 -13.81 -1.68
N VAL A 189 -0.65 -13.34 -2.14
CA VAL A 189 0.25 -14.12 -2.99
C VAL A 189 0.72 -15.38 -2.30
N ALA A 190 1.14 -15.30 -1.03
CA ALA A 190 1.61 -16.46 -0.28
C ALA A 190 0.49 -17.47 0.02
N GLY A 191 -0.76 -17.01 0.17
CA GLY A 191 -1.92 -17.84 0.52
C GLY A 191 -2.69 -18.40 -0.69
N ASN A 192 -2.32 -18.06 -1.93
CA ASN A 192 -3.12 -18.45 -3.11
C ASN A 192 -2.30 -19.15 -4.20
N ARG A 193 -2.99 -20.07 -4.90
CA ARG A 193 -2.56 -20.70 -6.16
C ARG A 193 -3.01 -19.82 -7.34
N ARG A 194 -2.69 -20.23 -8.56
CA ARG A 194 -2.94 -19.48 -9.81
C ARG A 194 -4.36 -18.91 -9.93
N ALA A 195 -5.38 -19.71 -9.70
CA ALA A 195 -6.77 -19.27 -9.82
C ALA A 195 -7.08 -18.11 -8.85
N GLY A 196 -6.63 -18.21 -7.59
CA GLY A 196 -6.77 -17.13 -6.63
C GLY A 196 -5.95 -15.89 -7.01
N LEU A 197 -4.71 -16.07 -7.50
CA LEU A 197 -3.90 -14.96 -7.99
C LEU A 197 -4.59 -14.24 -9.16
N LEU A 198 -5.15 -14.98 -10.10
CA LEU A 198 -5.87 -14.40 -11.25
C LEU A 198 -7.09 -13.60 -10.77
N ALA A 199 -7.90 -14.15 -9.88
CA ALA A 199 -9.07 -13.47 -9.34
C ALA A 199 -8.69 -12.16 -8.63
N HIS A 200 -7.66 -12.19 -7.79
CA HIS A 200 -7.19 -10.98 -7.10
C HIS A 200 -6.54 -9.98 -8.08
N ALA A 201 -5.77 -10.44 -9.07
CA ALA A 201 -5.19 -9.56 -10.09
C ALA A 201 -6.29 -8.84 -10.88
N VAL A 202 -7.34 -9.54 -11.32
CA VAL A 202 -8.51 -8.92 -11.96
C VAL A 202 -9.18 -7.91 -11.04
N ALA A 203 -9.37 -8.25 -9.77
CA ALA A 203 -10.01 -7.36 -8.80
C ALA A 203 -9.21 -6.05 -8.59
N VAL A 204 -7.88 -6.14 -8.38
CA VAL A 204 -7.06 -4.93 -8.16
C VAL A 204 -6.90 -4.09 -9.42
N VAL A 205 -6.84 -4.72 -10.61
CA VAL A 205 -6.84 -3.98 -11.89
C VAL A 205 -8.18 -3.28 -12.13
N ALA A 206 -9.30 -3.94 -11.81
CA ALA A 206 -10.61 -3.30 -11.88
C ALA A 206 -10.71 -2.13 -10.89
N ALA A 207 -10.24 -2.30 -9.64
CA ALA A 207 -10.20 -1.22 -8.66
C ALA A 207 -9.35 -0.03 -9.13
N ALA A 208 -8.18 -0.28 -9.72
CA ALA A 208 -7.33 0.77 -10.29
C ALA A 208 -8.01 1.48 -11.48
N ARG A 209 -8.71 0.73 -12.34
CA ARG A 209 -9.46 1.28 -13.49
C ARG A 209 -10.60 2.20 -13.08
N TYR A 210 -11.22 1.90 -11.94
CA TYR A 210 -12.33 2.66 -11.36
C TYR A 210 -11.94 3.40 -10.07
N GLY A 211 -10.68 3.82 -9.94
CA GLY A 211 -10.10 4.39 -8.72
C GLY A 211 -10.92 5.54 -8.13
N ASP A 212 -11.41 6.47 -8.97
CA ASP A 212 -12.24 7.60 -8.50
C ASP A 212 -13.54 7.12 -7.82
N ARG A 213 -14.15 6.04 -8.35
CA ARG A 213 -15.36 5.44 -7.75
C ARG A 213 -15.05 4.73 -6.44
N VAL A 214 -13.91 4.03 -6.38
CA VAL A 214 -13.43 3.37 -5.15
C VAL A 214 -13.21 4.40 -4.05
N SER A 215 -12.48 5.48 -4.37
CA SER A 215 -12.25 6.58 -3.42
C SER A 215 -13.53 7.31 -3.02
N ALA A 216 -14.46 7.51 -3.95
CA ALA A 216 -15.76 8.12 -3.66
C ALA A 216 -16.59 7.24 -2.71
N TRP A 217 -16.63 5.94 -2.96
CA TRP A 217 -17.28 4.97 -2.09
C TRP A 217 -16.65 4.94 -0.69
N ALA A 218 -15.33 4.88 -0.61
CA ALA A 218 -14.61 4.91 0.66
C ALA A 218 -14.86 6.18 1.48
N ARG A 219 -15.14 7.31 0.82
CA ARG A 219 -15.55 8.56 1.50
C ARG A 219 -16.96 8.51 2.07
N ALA A 220 -17.85 7.74 1.44
CA ALA A 220 -19.25 7.65 1.82
C ALA A 220 -19.53 6.70 3.00
N LEU A 221 -18.62 5.75 3.24
CA LEU A 221 -18.66 4.85 4.40
C LEU A 221 -18.29 5.59 5.69
#